data_41ebb44ac746a62a5977d4e0affe731a
#
_entry.id   41ebb44ac746a62a5977d4e0affe731a
#
_cell.length_a   1.000
_cell.length_b   1.000
_cell.length_c   1.000
_cell.angle_alpha   90.00
_cell.angle_beta   90.00
_cell.angle_gamma   90.00
#
_symmetry.space_group_name_H-M   'P 1'
#
loop_
_entity.id
_entity.type
_entity.pdbx_description
1 polymer ?
#
loop_
_entity_poly.entity_id
_entity_poly.type
_entity_poly.pdbx_seq_one_letter_code
_entity_poly.pdbx_strand_id
1 'polypeptide(L)'
;MKKIVLILSLVLHFVHGEDAFERNCIECHRTLPATLQEMFKRYLLVYSGERNVKAGIKHYLLYPNKDISVMSDLFISTYGIKQPTQLGEEELDEAIDAYWERFKVFGKLK
;
A
#
# COMPACT_ATOMS: atom_id res chain seq x y z
N MET A 1 -34.42 8.88 -15.57
CA MET A 1 -33.95 7.61 -15.02
C MET A 1 -32.57 7.22 -15.55
N LYS A 2 -32.30 7.31 -16.85
CA LYS A 2 -31.01 6.96 -17.42
C LYS A 2 -29.83 7.80 -16.87
N LYS A 3 -30.08 9.09 -16.58
CA LYS A 3 -29.06 10.00 -16.05
C LYS A 3 -28.61 9.60 -14.62
N ILE A 4 -29.51 9.05 -13.81
CA ILE A 4 -29.20 8.64 -12.44
C ILE A 4 -28.26 7.43 -12.44
N VAL A 5 -28.48 6.48 -13.37
CA VAL A 5 -27.62 5.30 -13.48
C VAL A 5 -26.19 5.68 -13.86
N LEU A 6 -26.01 6.65 -14.76
CA LEU A 6 -24.68 7.13 -15.16
C LEU A 6 -23.93 7.78 -14.01
N ILE A 7 -24.61 8.56 -13.15
CA ILE A 7 -24.00 9.20 -11.99
C ILE A 7 -23.51 8.15 -10.99
N LEU A 8 -24.29 7.09 -10.74
CA LEU A 8 -23.90 6.00 -9.85
C LEU A 8 -22.65 5.27 -10.36
N SER A 9 -22.53 5.05 -11.66
CA SER A 9 -21.34 4.43 -12.25
C SER A 9 -20.10 5.25 -12.02
N LEU A 10 -20.17 6.57 -12.14
CA LEU A 10 -19.04 7.47 -11.90
C LEU A 10 -18.58 7.43 -10.44
N VAL A 11 -19.51 7.40 -9.49
CA VAL A 11 -19.18 7.32 -8.06
C VAL A 11 -18.42 6.03 -7.75
N LEU A 12 -18.82 4.91 -8.33
CA LEU A 12 -18.13 3.63 -8.12
C LEU A 12 -16.69 3.66 -8.61
N HIS A 13 -16.42 4.35 -9.70
CA HIS A 13 -15.05 4.49 -10.21
C HIS A 13 -14.13 5.24 -9.25
N PHE A 14 -14.63 6.28 -8.59
CA PHE A 14 -13.81 7.09 -7.68
C PHE A 14 -13.34 6.36 -6.43
N VAL A 15 -14.10 5.37 -5.94
CA VAL A 15 -13.76 4.66 -4.70
C VAL A 15 -13.03 3.34 -4.95
N HIS A 16 -12.74 3.01 -6.19
CA HIS A 16 -12.17 1.71 -6.54
C HIS A 16 -10.78 1.49 -5.94
N GLY A 17 -9.88 2.48 -6.00
CA GLY A 17 -8.55 2.39 -5.44
C GLY A 17 -8.53 2.23 -3.93
N GLU A 18 -9.38 3.00 -3.22
CA GLU A 18 -9.53 2.89 -1.77
C GLU A 18 -10.03 1.51 -1.38
N ASP A 19 -11.00 0.96 -2.12
CA ASP A 19 -11.52 -0.37 -1.86
C ASP A 19 -10.46 -1.45 -2.02
N ALA A 20 -9.62 -1.34 -3.06
CA ALA A 20 -8.51 -2.28 -3.26
C ALA A 20 -7.52 -2.23 -2.10
N PHE A 21 -7.19 -1.03 -1.59
CA PHE A 21 -6.31 -0.87 -0.45
C PHE A 21 -6.90 -1.48 0.81
N GLU A 22 -8.17 -1.22 1.12
CA GLU A 22 -8.80 -1.74 2.32
C GLU A 22 -8.86 -3.26 2.32
N ARG A 23 -9.29 -3.88 1.22
CA ARG A 23 -9.43 -5.33 1.14
C ARG A 23 -8.09 -6.05 1.19
N ASN A 24 -7.07 -5.49 0.54
CA ASN A 24 -5.83 -6.23 0.32
C ASN A 24 -4.70 -5.86 1.28
N CYS A 25 -4.77 -4.67 1.88
CA CYS A 25 -3.72 -4.19 2.78
C CYS A 25 -4.21 -4.11 4.22
N ILE A 26 -5.28 -3.37 4.48
CA ILE A 26 -5.75 -3.13 5.85
C ILE A 26 -6.20 -4.43 6.52
N GLU A 27 -6.91 -5.30 5.81
CA GLU A 27 -7.41 -6.55 6.40
C GLU A 27 -6.28 -7.42 6.96
N CYS A 28 -5.18 -7.55 6.22
CA CYS A 28 -4.05 -8.37 6.68
C CYS A 28 -3.20 -7.65 7.73
N HIS A 29 -3.00 -6.34 7.57
CA HIS A 29 -2.07 -5.60 8.43
C HIS A 29 -2.67 -5.17 9.76
N ARG A 30 -3.99 -5.26 9.94
CA ARG A 30 -4.62 -4.82 11.18
C ARG A 30 -4.19 -5.63 12.41
N THR A 31 -3.74 -6.86 12.22
CA THR A 31 -3.33 -7.74 13.31
C THR A 31 -1.85 -7.66 13.64
N LEU A 32 -1.08 -6.94 12.84
CA LEU A 32 0.35 -6.78 13.09
C LEU A 32 0.60 -5.64 14.09
N PRO A 33 1.67 -5.73 14.91
CA PRO A 33 1.97 -4.66 15.87
C PRO A 33 2.45 -3.37 15.20
N ALA A 34 3.04 -3.45 14.01
CA ALA A 34 3.42 -2.27 13.25
C ALA A 34 2.28 -1.88 12.32
N THR A 35 1.86 -0.62 12.36
CA THR A 35 0.78 -0.12 11.53
C THR A 35 1.26 0.15 10.10
N LEU A 36 0.30 0.25 9.18
CA LEU A 36 0.62 0.67 7.82
C LEU A 36 1.21 2.08 7.77
N GLN A 37 0.82 2.95 8.71
CA GLN A 37 1.41 4.27 8.83
C GLN A 37 2.88 4.22 9.20
N GLU A 38 3.25 3.36 10.16
CA GLU A 38 4.64 3.17 10.55
C GLU A 38 5.46 2.59 9.40
N MET A 39 4.91 1.63 8.68
CA MET A 39 5.56 1.05 7.51
C MET A 39 5.79 2.11 6.43
N PHE A 40 4.80 2.98 6.20
CA PHE A 40 4.92 4.08 5.26
C PHE A 40 6.08 5.02 5.62
N LYS A 41 6.18 5.37 6.89
CA LYS A 41 7.28 6.21 7.37
C LYS A 41 8.65 5.57 7.14
N ARG A 42 8.75 4.26 7.31
CA ARG A 42 9.99 3.54 7.04
C ARG A 42 10.35 3.56 5.56
N TYR A 43 9.37 3.44 4.66
CA TYR A 43 9.61 3.61 3.23
C TYR A 43 10.14 5.00 2.91
N LEU A 44 9.62 6.03 3.57
CA LEU A 44 10.10 7.41 3.38
C LEU A 44 11.55 7.59 3.82
N LEU A 45 12.01 6.81 4.81
CA LEU A 45 13.41 6.87 5.25
C LEU A 45 14.37 6.19 4.27
N VAL A 46 13.90 5.21 3.54
CA VAL A 46 14.74 4.43 2.63
C VAL A 46 14.70 4.98 1.21
N TYR A 47 13.53 5.40 0.74
CA TYR A 47 13.32 5.85 -0.64
C TYR A 47 12.94 7.32 -0.67
N SER A 48 13.44 8.05 -1.66
CA SER A 48 13.14 9.47 -1.85
C SER A 48 12.00 9.67 -2.82
N GLY A 49 10.96 10.40 -2.38
CA GLY A 49 9.88 10.84 -3.24
C GLY A 49 8.85 9.77 -3.58
N GLU A 50 7.74 10.24 -4.11
CA GLU A 50 6.58 9.40 -4.38
C GLU A 50 6.90 8.25 -5.33
N ARG A 51 7.57 8.54 -6.43
CA ARG A 51 7.86 7.52 -7.45
C ARG A 51 8.70 6.38 -6.89
N ASN A 52 9.75 6.70 -6.12
CA ASN A 52 10.66 5.71 -5.57
C ASN A 52 10.00 4.92 -4.43
N VAL A 53 9.20 5.58 -3.60
CA VAL A 53 8.46 4.90 -2.54
C VAL A 53 7.48 3.88 -3.14
N LYS A 54 6.70 4.29 -4.12
CA LYS A 54 5.74 3.39 -4.78
C LYS A 54 6.45 2.22 -5.46
N ALA A 55 7.56 2.49 -6.14
CA ALA A 55 8.34 1.42 -6.79
C ALA A 55 8.92 0.44 -5.77
N GLY A 56 9.41 0.94 -4.64
CA GLY A 56 9.93 0.10 -3.57
C GLY A 56 8.86 -0.78 -2.94
N ILE A 57 7.68 -0.23 -2.69
CA ILE A 57 6.54 -0.98 -2.16
C ILE A 57 6.14 -2.08 -3.15
N LYS A 58 5.99 -1.74 -4.42
CA LYS A 58 5.59 -2.69 -5.46
C LYS A 58 6.59 -3.83 -5.58
N HIS A 59 7.87 -3.49 -5.62
CA HIS A 59 8.92 -4.50 -5.72
C HIS A 59 8.88 -5.48 -4.54
N TYR A 60 8.75 -4.96 -3.31
CA TYR A 60 8.67 -5.81 -2.14
C TYR A 60 7.43 -6.71 -2.16
N LEU A 61 6.27 -6.18 -2.57
CA LEU A 61 5.05 -6.97 -2.58
C LEU A 61 5.09 -8.09 -3.64
N LEU A 62 5.75 -7.84 -4.77
CA LEU A 62 5.91 -8.85 -5.82
C LEU A 62 6.97 -9.90 -5.47
N TYR A 63 8.06 -9.47 -4.86
CA TYR A 63 9.22 -10.31 -4.57
C TYR A 63 9.71 -10.12 -3.14
N PRO A 64 8.91 -10.52 -2.13
CA PRO A 64 9.27 -10.30 -0.73
C PRO A 64 10.59 -10.98 -0.37
N ASN A 65 11.49 -10.21 0.25
CA ASN A 65 12.80 -10.68 0.63
C ASN A 65 13.26 -9.85 1.83
N LYS A 66 13.92 -10.50 2.80
CA LYS A 66 14.41 -9.81 4.00
C LYS A 66 15.37 -8.66 3.67
N ASP A 67 16.13 -8.79 2.58
CA ASP A 67 17.15 -7.80 2.21
C ASP A 67 16.56 -6.49 1.67
N ILE A 68 15.32 -6.51 1.22
CA ILE A 68 14.62 -5.33 0.72
C ILE A 68 13.45 -4.89 1.59
N SER A 69 13.22 -5.57 2.72
CA SER A 69 12.21 -5.15 3.68
C SER A 69 12.67 -3.89 4.40
N VAL A 70 11.76 -2.95 4.62
CA VAL A 70 12.05 -1.73 5.39
C VAL A 70 11.90 -1.95 6.89
N MET A 71 11.46 -3.13 7.32
CA MET A 71 11.26 -3.45 8.73
C MET A 71 12.58 -3.85 9.38
N SER A 72 12.65 -3.75 10.71
CA SER A 72 13.84 -4.12 11.46
C SER A 72 14.09 -5.63 11.43
N ASP A 73 15.35 -6.04 11.68
CA ASP A 73 15.70 -7.45 11.73
C ASP A 73 14.92 -8.19 12.81
N LEU A 74 14.68 -7.55 13.95
CA LEU A 74 13.88 -8.13 15.02
C LEU A 74 12.45 -8.39 14.59
N PHE A 75 11.83 -7.43 13.90
CA PHE A 75 10.47 -7.59 13.38
C PHE A 75 10.41 -8.75 12.39
N ILE A 76 11.37 -8.82 11.47
CA ILE A 76 11.43 -9.86 10.45
C ILE A 76 11.61 -11.24 11.11
N SER A 77 12.51 -11.37 12.09
CA SER A 77 12.73 -12.64 12.74
C SER A 77 11.53 -13.10 13.58
N THR A 78 10.74 -12.16 14.08
CA THR A 78 9.54 -12.46 14.89
C THR A 78 8.32 -12.80 14.03
N TYR A 79 8.06 -12.03 12.99
CA TYR A 79 6.85 -12.14 12.19
C TYR A 79 7.06 -12.69 10.79
N GLY A 80 8.33 -12.81 10.36
CA GLY A 80 8.66 -13.38 9.06
C GLY A 80 8.48 -12.40 7.91
N ILE A 81 8.55 -12.96 6.71
CA ILE A 81 8.36 -12.23 5.45
C ILE A 81 7.01 -12.65 4.87
N LYS A 82 6.24 -11.69 4.38
CA LYS A 82 4.94 -11.99 3.79
C LYS A 82 5.08 -12.80 2.51
N GLN A 83 4.03 -13.49 2.13
CA GLN A 83 3.98 -14.18 0.83
C GLN A 83 3.87 -13.16 -0.31
N PRO A 84 4.35 -13.50 -1.52
CA PRO A 84 4.17 -12.62 -2.67
C PRO A 84 2.69 -12.29 -2.89
N THR A 85 2.41 -11.08 -3.34
CA THR A 85 1.04 -10.68 -3.62
C THR A 85 0.47 -11.50 -4.77
N GLN A 86 -0.83 -11.81 -4.70
CA GLN A 86 -1.56 -12.47 -5.77
C GLN A 86 -2.39 -11.49 -6.59
N LEU A 87 -2.30 -10.18 -6.27
CA LEU A 87 -3.04 -9.17 -6.99
C LEU A 87 -2.53 -9.01 -8.42
N GLY A 88 -3.44 -8.75 -9.36
CA GLY A 88 -3.07 -8.33 -10.69
C GLY A 88 -2.38 -6.98 -10.65
N GLU A 89 -1.61 -6.67 -11.68
CA GLU A 89 -0.79 -5.46 -11.70
C GLU A 89 -1.62 -4.19 -11.52
N GLU A 90 -2.78 -4.11 -12.21
CA GLU A 90 -3.65 -2.94 -12.14
C GLU A 90 -4.20 -2.73 -10.72
N GLU A 91 -4.72 -3.78 -10.09
CA GLU A 91 -5.26 -3.66 -8.74
C GLU A 91 -4.16 -3.36 -7.73
N LEU A 92 -2.98 -3.93 -7.91
CA LEU A 92 -1.83 -3.65 -7.05
C LEU A 92 -1.42 -2.17 -7.14
N ASP A 93 -1.33 -1.64 -8.35
CA ASP A 93 -0.98 -0.23 -8.56
C ASP A 93 -2.04 0.70 -7.94
N GLU A 94 -3.31 0.37 -8.08
CA GLU A 94 -4.40 1.14 -7.47
C GLU A 94 -4.31 1.13 -5.94
N ALA A 95 -4.01 -0.02 -5.35
CA ALA A 95 -3.87 -0.14 -3.90
C ALA A 95 -2.67 0.68 -3.39
N ILE A 96 -1.56 0.64 -4.11
CA ILE A 96 -0.35 1.40 -3.74
C ILE A 96 -0.60 2.91 -3.87
N ASP A 97 -1.29 3.34 -4.93
CA ASP A 97 -1.66 4.74 -5.11
C ASP A 97 -2.56 5.23 -3.97
N ALA A 98 -3.54 4.42 -3.57
CA ALA A 98 -4.41 4.75 -2.45
C ALA A 98 -3.64 4.83 -1.13
N TYR A 99 -2.68 3.93 -0.93
CA TYR A 99 -1.81 3.94 0.25
C TYR A 99 -1.01 5.24 0.30
N TRP A 100 -0.40 5.65 -0.82
CA TRP A 100 0.33 6.91 -0.91
C TRP A 100 -0.57 8.10 -0.61
N GLU A 101 -1.75 8.16 -1.22
CA GLU A 101 -2.67 9.28 -1.01
C GLU A 101 -3.09 9.41 0.45
N ARG A 102 -3.26 8.29 1.15
CA ARG A 102 -3.69 8.31 2.55
C ARG A 102 -2.61 8.87 3.48
N PHE A 103 -1.34 8.57 3.23
CA PHE A 103 -0.26 8.91 4.16
C PHE A 103 0.76 9.90 3.63
N LYS A 104 0.57 10.44 2.44
CA LYS A 104 1.55 11.34 1.79
C LYS A 104 1.91 12.58 2.60
N VAL A 105 1.06 12.99 3.51
CA VAL A 105 1.32 14.16 4.37
C VAL A 105 2.62 13.97 5.17
N PHE A 106 2.96 12.75 5.55
CA PHE A 106 4.19 12.48 6.30
C PHE A 106 5.44 12.72 5.45
N GLY A 107 5.36 12.53 4.14
CA GLY A 107 6.45 12.87 3.23
C GLY A 107 6.70 14.37 3.13
N LYS A 108 5.65 15.16 3.28
CA LYS A 108 5.75 16.63 3.20
C LYS A 108 6.31 17.26 4.47
N LEU A 109 6.23 16.55 5.59
CA LEU A 109 6.73 17.06 6.87
C LEU A 109 8.25 16.93 7.00
N LYS A 110 8.87 16.24 6.10
CA LYS A 110 10.32 16.18 6.03
C LYS A 110 10.88 17.44 5.41
#